data_0e6dc2b647da962cd7032ebc7633a1ad
#
_entry.id   0e6dc2b647da962cd7032ebc7633a1ad
#
_cell.length_a   1.000
_cell.length_b   1.000
_cell.length_c   1.000
_cell.angle_alpha   90.00
_cell.angle_beta   90.00
_cell.angle_gamma   90.00
#
_symmetry.space_group_name_H-M   'P 1'
#
loop_
_entity.id
_entity.type
_entity.pdbx_description
1 polymer ?
#
loop_
_entity_poly.entity_id
_entity_poly.type
_entity_poly.pdbx_seq_one_letter_code
_entity_poly.pdbx_strand_id
1 'polypeptide(L)' 'MPNTGEKPGKGQYTCDNCGQVIVLDDDTDTMPPCPKCNGTKFH' A
#
# COMPACT_ATOMS: atom_id res chain seq x y z
N MET A 1 -7.93 -3.73 5.43
CA MET A 1 -7.37 -2.44 5.00
C MET A 1 -5.92 -2.36 5.44
N PRO A 2 -5.00 -2.54 4.52
CA PRO A 2 -3.58 -2.56 4.89
C PRO A 2 -3.05 -1.16 5.21
N ASN A 3 -2.05 -1.15 6.09
CA ASN A 3 -1.34 0.07 6.45
C ASN A 3 0.14 -0.10 6.11
N THR A 4 0.84 1.03 6.00
CA THR A 4 2.28 1.01 5.82
C THR A 4 2.93 0.18 6.94
N GLY A 5 3.85 -0.69 6.56
CA GLY A 5 4.54 -1.57 7.48
C GLY A 5 3.92 -2.94 7.62
N GLU A 6 2.72 -3.15 7.11
CA GLU A 6 2.07 -4.45 7.11
C GLU A 6 2.44 -5.24 5.87
N LYS A 7 2.25 -6.54 5.95
CA LYS A 7 2.48 -7.44 4.81
C LYS A 7 1.13 -7.98 4.34
N PRO A 8 0.41 -7.22 3.52
CA PRO A 8 -0.96 -7.60 3.14
C PRO A 8 -1.01 -8.72 2.12
N GLY A 9 0.12 -8.99 1.46
CA GLY A 9 0.13 -9.98 0.41
C GLY A 9 0.18 -9.35 -0.97
N LYS A 10 0.23 -10.21 -1.97
CA LYS A 10 0.35 -9.82 -3.36
C LYS A 10 -0.96 -9.20 -3.87
N GLY A 11 -0.87 -8.13 -4.64
CA GLY A 11 -2.05 -7.53 -5.24
C GLY A 11 -1.96 -6.02 -5.38
N GLN A 12 -3.08 -5.42 -5.76
CA GLN A 12 -3.18 -3.98 -5.93
C GLN A 12 -3.77 -3.33 -4.69
N TYR A 13 -3.23 -2.18 -4.34
CA TYR A 13 -3.72 -1.41 -3.21
C TYR A 13 -3.80 0.05 -3.60
N THR A 14 -4.85 0.73 -3.13
CA THR A 14 -5.09 2.12 -3.45
C THR A 14 -4.93 2.96 -2.19
N CYS A 15 -4.16 4.03 -2.29
CA CYS A 15 -3.99 4.96 -1.17
C CYS A 15 -5.34 5.55 -0.79
N ASP A 16 -5.65 5.50 0.52
CA ASP A 16 -6.93 6.00 1.02
C ASP A 16 -7.00 7.53 1.04
N ASN A 17 -5.85 8.18 0.88
CA ASN A 17 -5.77 9.63 0.96
C ASN A 17 -5.79 10.29 -0.43
N CYS A 18 -4.90 9.88 -1.31
CA CYS A 18 -4.78 10.52 -2.63
C CYS A 18 -5.24 9.65 -3.79
N GLY A 19 -5.54 8.38 -3.53
CA GLY A 19 -5.99 7.47 -4.58
C GLY A 19 -4.91 6.86 -5.44
N GLN A 20 -3.65 7.01 -5.05
CA GLN A 20 -2.55 6.42 -5.81
C GLN A 20 -2.57 4.91 -5.69
N VAL A 21 -2.51 4.23 -6.84
CA VAL A 21 -2.50 2.77 -6.87
C VAL A 21 -1.06 2.28 -6.80
N ILE A 22 -0.82 1.27 -5.97
CA ILE A 22 0.47 0.58 -5.92
C ILE A 22 0.22 -0.91 -6.07
N VAL A 23 1.22 -1.62 -6.61
CA VAL A 23 1.13 -3.06 -6.82
C VAL A 23 2.25 -3.73 -6.04
N LEU A 24 1.88 -4.70 -5.21
CA LEU A 24 2.84 -5.55 -4.51
C LEU A 24 2.90 -6.89 -5.25
N ASP A 25 4.10 -7.30 -5.64
CA ASP A 25 4.27 -8.50 -6.44
C ASP A 25 4.82 -9.67 -5.65
N ASP A 26 4.90 -9.55 -4.33
CA ASP A 26 5.41 -10.61 -3.47
C ASP A 26 4.62 -10.61 -2.16
N ASP A 27 4.26 -11.81 -1.67
CA ASP A 27 3.51 -11.95 -0.43
C ASP A 27 4.30 -11.47 0.78
N THR A 28 5.61 -11.41 0.67
CA THR A 28 6.47 -10.96 1.77
C THR A 28 6.80 -9.47 1.71
N ASP A 29 6.31 -8.77 0.69
CA ASP A 29 6.56 -7.34 0.57
C ASP A 29 5.84 -6.56 1.66
N THR A 30 6.57 -5.68 2.31
CA THR A 30 6.00 -4.78 3.30
C THR A 30 5.34 -3.61 2.57
N MET A 31 4.16 -3.19 3.03
CA MET A 31 3.46 -2.08 2.43
C MET A 31 4.28 -0.80 2.58
N PRO A 32 4.71 -0.17 1.48
CA PRO A 32 5.45 1.10 1.57
C PRO A 32 4.50 2.27 1.79
N PRO A 33 5.01 3.43 2.23
CA PRO A 33 4.20 4.63 2.30
C PRO A 33 3.84 5.12 0.90
N CYS A 34 2.73 5.85 0.80
CA CYS A 34 2.32 6.39 -0.48
C CYS A 34 3.38 7.31 -1.04
N PRO A 35 3.87 7.07 -2.27
CA PRO A 35 4.92 7.92 -2.83
C PRO A 35 4.44 9.30 -3.23
N LYS A 36 3.13 9.51 -3.26
CA LYS A 36 2.57 10.77 -3.72
C LYS A 36 2.20 11.71 -2.58
N CYS A 37 1.57 11.19 -1.54
CA CYS A 37 1.11 12.01 -0.43
C CYS A 37 1.70 11.58 0.92
N ASN A 38 2.54 10.56 0.92
CA ASN A 38 3.13 10.01 2.13
C ASN A 38 2.10 9.44 3.10
N GLY A 39 0.92 9.09 2.58
CA GLY A 39 -0.11 8.47 3.40
C GLY A 39 0.29 7.07 3.82
N THR A 40 -0.35 6.58 4.87
CA THR A 40 -0.03 5.26 5.41
C THR A 40 -1.20 4.29 5.35
N LYS A 41 -2.35 4.72 4.87
CA LYS A 41 -3.55 3.89 4.82
C LYS A 41 -3.91 3.57 3.38
N PHE A 42 -4.26 2.31 3.15
CA PHE A 42 -4.60 1.81 1.82
C PHE A 42 -5.87 0.97 1.92
N HIS A 43 -6.45 0.70 0.77
CA HIS A 43 -7.60 -0.20 0.67
C HIS A 43 -7.59 -1.00 -0.63
#